data_4f1b865e97f9851007c977cd4bc96dad
#
_entry.id   4f1b865e97f9851007c977cd4bc96dad
#
_cell.length_a   1.000
_cell.length_b   1.000
_cell.length_c   1.000
_cell.angle_alpha   90.00
_cell.angle_beta   90.00
_cell.angle_gamma   90.00
#
_symmetry.space_group_name_H-M   'P 1'
#
loop_
_entity.id
_entity.type
_entity.pdbx_description
1 polymer ?
#
loop_
_entity_poly.entity_id
_entity_poly.type
_entity_poly.pdbx_seq_one_letter_code
_entity_poly.pdbx_strand_id
1 'polypeptide(L)'
;MLDMTDQPDAPTLHRPTLMTVHAHPDDETIGTGGAMAKAVDAGHRVVLVTCTRGELGEIVVTAMDTPDNHRRLGEIRAGELERAMGVLGVTEWENLGYRDSGMMGTDGNRDPRSFWQADLDEAARRLTWLVRRYQPDVMTTYNDFGGYGHPDHIRTHHVAVLAFERAGDPAWYPEQLEELGLTTWAPSKLYEQALPASLRARMEERLTALGRKSFWAPPDDATPEQIMEAEAFAAKMLIPDEQVTTWIDVAGAPVKAKWQAIHEHVTQISPDSPFMLIGLDGWRDSWAKEAYILRESRVVSAIPEADLFAGIV
;
A
#
# COMPACT_ATOMS: atom_id res chain seq x y z
N MET A 1 -18.82 -6.74 42.83
CA MET A 1 -17.77 -6.01 43.53
C MET A 1 -16.58 -6.06 42.59
N LEU A 2 -16.37 -5.01 41.83
CA LEU A 2 -15.26 -4.90 40.89
C LEU A 2 -13.97 -4.70 41.69
N ASP A 3 -12.99 -5.56 41.45
CA ASP A 3 -11.67 -5.49 42.06
C ASP A 3 -10.90 -4.31 41.44
N MET A 4 -10.72 -3.26 42.23
CA MET A 4 -10.03 -2.01 41.81
C MET A 4 -8.55 -2.02 42.21
N THR A 5 -7.86 -3.15 42.06
CA THR A 5 -6.43 -3.32 42.34
C THR A 5 -5.56 -3.45 41.10
N ASP A 6 -6.05 -3.07 39.93
CA ASP A 6 -5.20 -2.94 38.77
C ASP A 6 -4.31 -1.70 38.93
N GLN A 7 -3.05 -1.94 39.30
CA GLN A 7 -2.02 -0.91 39.26
C GLN A 7 -1.83 -0.50 37.78
N PRO A 8 -1.74 0.80 37.46
CA PRO A 8 -1.40 1.20 36.12
C PRO A 8 -0.07 0.55 35.73
N ASP A 9 -0.10 -0.20 34.62
CA ASP A 9 1.08 -0.74 34.00
C ASP A 9 2.16 0.36 33.89
N ALA A 10 3.41 -0.04 34.15
CA ALA A 10 4.56 0.85 33.94
C ALA A 10 4.43 1.50 32.55
N PRO A 11 4.83 2.78 32.37
CA PRO A 11 4.69 3.47 31.08
C PRO A 11 5.37 2.59 30.02
N THR A 12 4.56 1.95 29.21
CA THR A 12 5.04 1.20 28.04
C THR A 12 5.73 2.22 27.16
N LEU A 13 7.03 2.05 26.95
CA LEU A 13 7.79 2.86 26.00
C LEU A 13 7.00 2.88 24.69
N HIS A 14 6.69 4.07 24.18
CA HIS A 14 6.00 4.22 22.91
C HIS A 14 6.72 3.41 21.83
N ARG A 15 6.00 2.46 21.24
CA ARG A 15 6.53 1.60 20.18
C ARG A 15 6.25 2.30 18.86
N PRO A 16 7.26 2.75 18.10
CA PRO A 16 7.02 3.42 16.83
C PRO A 16 6.12 2.59 15.93
N THR A 17 5.13 3.24 15.34
CA THR A 17 4.06 2.59 14.58
C THR A 17 4.04 3.07 13.14
N LEU A 18 4.11 2.13 12.19
CA LEU A 18 3.90 2.35 10.77
C LEU A 18 2.46 1.98 10.39
N MET A 19 1.73 2.88 9.77
CA MET A 19 0.44 2.59 9.13
C MET A 19 0.59 2.68 7.61
N THR A 20 0.33 1.58 6.91
CA THR A 20 0.30 1.56 5.44
C THR A 20 -1.14 1.53 4.95
N VAL A 21 -1.50 2.46 4.04
CA VAL A 21 -2.86 2.59 3.53
C VAL A 21 -2.90 2.26 2.05
N HIS A 22 -3.60 1.18 1.72
CA HIS A 22 -3.70 0.61 0.38
C HIS A 22 -5.14 0.48 -0.09
N ALA A 23 -5.34 0.39 -1.40
CA ALA A 23 -6.68 0.27 -1.98
C ALA A 23 -7.21 -1.17 -1.88
N HIS A 24 -6.40 -2.16 -2.28
CA HIS A 24 -6.82 -3.56 -2.40
C HIS A 24 -5.82 -4.49 -1.72
N PRO A 25 -6.24 -5.72 -1.36
CA PRO A 25 -5.32 -6.81 -1.02
C PRO A 25 -4.40 -7.13 -2.20
N ASP A 26 -3.09 -7.18 -1.99
CA ASP A 26 -1.93 -7.35 -2.87
C ASP A 26 -1.07 -6.08 -3.04
N ASP A 27 -1.68 -4.91 -3.08
CA ASP A 27 -0.98 -3.63 -3.19
C ASP A 27 0.07 -3.43 -2.10
N GLU A 28 -0.26 -3.82 -0.87
CA GLU A 28 0.63 -3.70 0.29
C GLU A 28 1.91 -4.53 0.10
N THR A 29 1.75 -5.73 -0.44
CA THR A 29 2.87 -6.62 -0.69
C THR A 29 3.75 -6.08 -1.82
N ILE A 30 3.14 -5.59 -2.91
CA ILE A 30 3.85 -5.03 -4.06
C ILE A 30 4.56 -3.72 -3.67
N GLY A 31 3.87 -2.80 -3.00
CA GLY A 31 4.34 -1.45 -2.74
C GLY A 31 5.22 -1.31 -1.51
N THR A 32 4.84 -1.93 -0.39
CA THR A 32 5.41 -1.68 0.95
C THR A 32 5.81 -2.94 1.71
N GLY A 33 5.69 -4.13 1.12
CA GLY A 33 5.90 -5.40 1.81
C GLY A 33 7.28 -5.54 2.44
N GLY A 34 8.32 -5.05 1.78
CA GLY A 34 9.68 -5.07 2.31
C GLY A 34 9.85 -4.12 3.49
N ALA A 35 9.31 -2.90 3.40
CA ALA A 35 9.36 -1.92 4.48
C ALA A 35 8.55 -2.38 5.70
N MET A 36 7.37 -3.01 5.48
CA MET A 36 6.58 -3.60 6.56
C MET A 36 7.35 -4.71 7.29
N ALA A 37 7.90 -5.68 6.54
CA ALA A 37 8.70 -6.75 7.13
C ALA A 37 9.93 -6.21 7.89
N LYS A 38 10.63 -5.22 7.32
CA LYS A 38 11.76 -4.56 7.99
C LYS A 38 11.34 -3.86 9.28
N ALA A 39 10.20 -3.16 9.28
CA ALA A 39 9.68 -2.50 10.47
C ALA A 39 9.32 -3.52 11.57
N VAL A 40 8.69 -4.64 11.20
CA VAL A 40 8.40 -5.75 12.13
C VAL A 40 9.68 -6.32 12.72
N ASP A 41 10.69 -6.61 11.89
CA ASP A 41 11.99 -7.14 12.31
C ASP A 41 12.71 -6.17 13.28
N ALA A 42 12.54 -4.85 13.08
CA ALA A 42 13.06 -3.82 13.97
C ALA A 42 12.26 -3.68 15.29
N GLY A 43 11.18 -4.43 15.46
CA GLY A 43 10.32 -4.37 16.63
C GLY A 43 9.28 -3.25 16.59
N HIS A 44 9.10 -2.56 15.47
CA HIS A 44 8.03 -1.57 15.30
C HIS A 44 6.66 -2.24 15.16
N ARG A 45 5.63 -1.51 15.53
CA ARG A 45 4.25 -1.89 15.25
C ARG A 45 3.92 -1.56 13.80
N VAL A 46 3.25 -2.46 13.09
CA VAL A 46 2.79 -2.25 11.72
C VAL A 46 1.30 -2.50 11.65
N VAL A 47 0.56 -1.54 11.10
CA VAL A 47 -0.88 -1.62 10.84
C VAL A 47 -1.12 -1.44 9.36
N LEU A 48 -1.73 -2.41 8.72
CA LEU A 48 -2.20 -2.30 7.35
C LEU A 48 -3.66 -1.85 7.33
N VAL A 49 -3.99 -0.91 6.44
CA VAL A 49 -5.36 -0.53 6.12
C VAL A 49 -5.59 -0.75 4.63
N THR A 50 -6.58 -1.56 4.26
CA THR A 50 -7.10 -1.65 2.90
C THR A 50 -8.44 -0.91 2.79
N CYS A 51 -8.69 -0.23 1.67
CA CYS A 51 -9.94 0.52 1.51
C CYS A 51 -11.09 -0.36 1.04
N THR A 52 -10.79 -1.34 0.19
CA THR A 52 -11.74 -2.32 -0.37
C THR A 52 -11.20 -3.74 -0.19
N ARG A 53 -11.95 -4.72 -0.66
CA ARG A 53 -11.49 -6.12 -0.73
C ARG A 53 -11.13 -6.56 -2.15
N GLY A 54 -11.10 -5.63 -3.12
CA GLY A 54 -10.75 -5.91 -4.50
C GLY A 54 -11.75 -6.84 -5.20
N GLU A 55 -13.05 -6.62 -5.00
CA GLU A 55 -14.13 -7.50 -5.46
C GLU A 55 -14.29 -7.55 -6.99
N LEU A 56 -13.72 -6.55 -7.69
CA LEU A 56 -13.79 -6.45 -9.16
C LEU A 56 -12.46 -6.81 -9.85
N GLY A 57 -11.50 -7.35 -9.11
CA GLY A 57 -10.24 -7.85 -9.69
C GLY A 57 -10.46 -9.00 -10.65
N GLU A 58 -9.53 -9.18 -11.56
CA GLU A 58 -9.48 -10.35 -12.43
C GLU A 58 -8.99 -11.58 -11.64
N ILE A 59 -9.48 -12.78 -12.00
CA ILE A 59 -8.91 -14.03 -11.48
C ILE A 59 -7.94 -14.58 -12.51
N VAL A 60 -6.64 -14.40 -12.27
CA VAL A 60 -5.58 -14.74 -13.23
C VAL A 60 -5.27 -16.24 -13.32
N VAL A 61 -5.74 -17.04 -12.38
CA VAL A 61 -5.56 -18.50 -12.38
C VAL A 61 -6.79 -19.17 -13.00
N THR A 62 -6.63 -19.71 -14.21
CA THR A 62 -7.74 -20.29 -15.01
C THR A 62 -8.57 -21.31 -14.22
N ALA A 63 -7.95 -22.14 -13.38
CA ALA A 63 -8.67 -23.15 -12.58
C ALA A 63 -9.57 -22.53 -11.51
N MET A 64 -9.31 -21.28 -11.12
CA MET A 64 -10.08 -20.51 -10.14
C MET A 64 -11.04 -19.53 -10.79
N ASP A 65 -10.92 -19.27 -12.09
CA ASP A 65 -11.76 -18.35 -12.85
C ASP A 65 -13.14 -18.97 -13.10
N THR A 66 -14.00 -18.89 -12.10
CA THR A 66 -15.36 -19.42 -12.10
C THR A 66 -16.37 -18.37 -11.67
N PRO A 67 -17.64 -18.45 -12.15
CA PRO A 67 -18.67 -17.50 -11.71
C PRO A 67 -18.90 -17.48 -10.18
N ASP A 68 -18.62 -18.58 -9.50
CA ASP A 68 -18.73 -18.65 -8.03
C ASP A 68 -17.62 -17.89 -7.35
N ASN A 69 -16.37 -18.08 -7.77
CA ASN A 69 -15.23 -17.36 -7.24
C ASN A 69 -15.31 -15.85 -7.50
N HIS A 70 -15.81 -15.42 -8.67
CA HIS A 70 -16.07 -13.99 -8.91
C HIS A 70 -17.07 -13.40 -7.93
N ARG A 71 -18.15 -14.11 -7.58
CA ARG A 71 -19.11 -13.65 -6.57
C ARG A 71 -18.50 -13.51 -5.17
N ARG A 72 -17.51 -14.32 -4.86
CA ARG A 72 -16.87 -14.41 -3.55
C ARG A 72 -15.44 -13.83 -3.53
N LEU A 73 -15.04 -13.13 -4.60
CA LEU A 73 -13.65 -12.72 -4.77
C LEU A 73 -13.13 -11.88 -3.60
N GLY A 74 -13.91 -10.96 -3.08
CA GLY A 74 -13.53 -10.18 -1.90
C GLY A 74 -13.29 -11.02 -0.63
N GLU A 75 -14.01 -12.14 -0.46
CA GLU A 75 -13.78 -13.08 0.65
C GLU A 75 -12.48 -13.88 0.42
N ILE A 76 -12.26 -14.32 -0.82
CA ILE A 76 -11.06 -15.07 -1.20
C ILE A 76 -9.82 -14.19 -0.99
N ARG A 77 -9.83 -12.95 -1.51
CA ARG A 77 -8.73 -12.00 -1.37
C ARG A 77 -8.47 -11.59 0.08
N ALA A 78 -9.49 -11.51 0.92
CA ALA A 78 -9.30 -11.29 2.36
C ALA A 78 -8.51 -12.44 3.02
N GLY A 79 -8.78 -13.70 2.64
CA GLY A 79 -8.00 -14.84 3.11
C GLY A 79 -6.58 -14.90 2.53
N GLU A 80 -6.38 -14.43 1.30
CA GLU A 80 -5.06 -14.25 0.69
C GLU A 80 -4.24 -13.23 1.46
N LEU A 81 -4.84 -12.06 1.76
CA LEU A 81 -4.23 -11.01 2.58
C LEU A 81 -3.80 -11.51 3.95
N GLU A 82 -4.68 -12.24 4.65
CA GLU A 82 -4.36 -12.80 5.97
C GLU A 82 -3.10 -13.67 5.93
N ARG A 83 -2.96 -14.52 4.92
CA ARG A 83 -1.74 -15.35 4.75
C ARG A 83 -0.52 -14.50 4.41
N ALA A 84 -0.66 -13.51 3.52
CA ALA A 84 0.43 -12.59 3.16
C ALA A 84 0.90 -11.80 4.40
N MET A 85 -0.02 -11.30 5.23
CA MET A 85 0.32 -10.64 6.49
C MET A 85 1.05 -11.58 7.46
N GLY A 86 0.64 -12.83 7.55
CA GLY A 86 1.35 -13.85 8.33
C GLY A 86 2.80 -14.05 7.86
N VAL A 87 3.06 -14.03 6.56
CA VAL A 87 4.42 -14.11 5.98
C VAL A 87 5.25 -12.87 6.30
N LEU A 88 4.65 -11.67 6.25
CA LEU A 88 5.32 -10.41 6.56
C LEU A 88 5.49 -10.15 8.07
N GLY A 89 4.86 -10.98 8.92
CA GLY A 89 4.86 -10.80 10.38
C GLY A 89 3.95 -9.67 10.87
N VAL A 90 3.05 -9.17 10.03
CA VAL A 90 2.07 -8.14 10.38
C VAL A 90 0.88 -8.80 11.06
N THR A 91 0.49 -8.31 12.23
CA THR A 91 -0.58 -8.89 13.05
C THR A 91 -1.83 -8.01 13.14
N GLU A 92 -1.77 -6.81 12.61
CA GLU A 92 -2.86 -5.84 12.68
C GLU A 92 -3.20 -5.31 11.28
N TRP A 93 -4.42 -5.56 10.84
CA TRP A 93 -4.94 -5.01 9.59
C TRP A 93 -6.42 -4.70 9.69
N GLU A 94 -6.84 -3.67 8.98
CA GLU A 94 -8.21 -3.17 8.94
C GLU A 94 -8.68 -3.00 7.50
N ASN A 95 -9.99 -2.98 7.31
CA ASN A 95 -10.59 -2.67 6.02
C ASN A 95 -11.64 -1.57 6.18
N LEU A 96 -11.61 -0.53 5.35
CA LEU A 96 -12.56 0.60 5.44
C LEU A 96 -13.98 0.22 5.03
N GLY A 97 -14.17 -0.96 4.42
CA GLY A 97 -15.49 -1.51 4.11
C GLY A 97 -16.16 -0.92 2.87
N TYR A 98 -15.39 -0.35 1.96
CA TYR A 98 -15.88 0.09 0.65
C TYR A 98 -15.82 -1.04 -0.37
N ARG A 99 -16.64 -0.91 -1.42
CA ARG A 99 -16.61 -1.80 -2.57
C ARG A 99 -15.59 -1.31 -3.59
N ASP A 100 -14.86 -2.23 -4.19
CA ASP A 100 -13.96 -1.99 -5.31
C ASP A 100 -14.68 -1.27 -6.47
N SER A 101 -14.01 -0.30 -7.08
CA SER A 101 -14.53 0.52 -8.18
C SER A 101 -14.18 -0.02 -9.56
N GLY A 102 -13.29 -1.01 -9.64
CA GLY A 102 -12.69 -1.46 -10.90
C GLY A 102 -11.82 -0.40 -11.57
N MET A 103 -11.17 -0.77 -12.65
CA MET A 103 -10.32 0.13 -13.43
C MET A 103 -11.10 1.35 -13.96
N MET A 104 -10.37 2.45 -14.18
CA MET A 104 -10.93 3.70 -14.70
C MET A 104 -11.73 3.44 -16.00
N GLY A 105 -12.96 3.95 -16.06
CA GLY A 105 -13.85 3.82 -17.19
C GLY A 105 -14.75 2.57 -17.17
N THR A 106 -14.61 1.66 -16.20
CA THR A 106 -15.49 0.49 -16.06
C THR A 106 -16.83 0.84 -15.41
N ASP A 107 -17.78 -0.09 -15.46
CA ASP A 107 -19.10 0.09 -14.84
C ASP A 107 -19.03 0.22 -13.32
N GLY A 108 -18.05 -0.39 -12.69
CA GLY A 108 -17.80 -0.28 -11.25
C GLY A 108 -17.64 1.17 -10.78
N ASN A 109 -17.10 2.05 -11.63
CA ASN A 109 -16.93 3.47 -11.30
C ASN A 109 -18.29 4.21 -11.12
N ARG A 110 -19.39 3.65 -11.61
CA ARG A 110 -20.74 4.23 -11.49
C ARG A 110 -21.59 3.55 -10.41
N ASP A 111 -21.12 2.47 -9.81
CA ASP A 111 -21.81 1.83 -8.68
C ASP A 111 -21.78 2.79 -7.47
N PRO A 112 -22.94 3.22 -6.94
CA PRO A 112 -22.97 4.13 -5.79
C PRO A 112 -22.35 3.56 -4.51
N ARG A 113 -22.11 2.25 -4.46
CA ARG A 113 -21.44 1.58 -3.34
C ARG A 113 -19.93 1.55 -3.50
N SER A 114 -19.39 1.90 -4.68
CA SER A 114 -17.97 1.85 -4.95
C SER A 114 -17.21 2.92 -4.16
N PHE A 115 -15.95 2.66 -3.88
CA PHE A 115 -15.08 3.58 -3.17
C PHE A 115 -14.89 4.89 -3.96
N TRP A 116 -14.87 4.83 -5.29
CA TRP A 116 -14.80 6.01 -6.14
C TRP A 116 -15.98 6.95 -5.97
N GLN A 117 -17.20 6.42 -5.71
CA GLN A 117 -18.41 7.21 -5.49
C GLN A 117 -18.64 7.58 -4.02
N ALA A 118 -17.86 7.02 -3.10
CA ALA A 118 -18.00 7.31 -1.69
C ALA A 118 -17.78 8.80 -1.40
N ASP A 119 -18.52 9.34 -0.42
CA ASP A 119 -18.23 10.66 0.12
C ASP A 119 -16.81 10.70 0.67
N LEU A 120 -16.02 11.69 0.24
CA LEU A 120 -14.61 11.79 0.59
C LEU A 120 -14.42 12.10 2.08
N ASP A 121 -15.31 12.93 2.65
CA ASP A 121 -15.24 13.31 4.05
C ASP A 121 -15.56 12.11 4.96
N GLU A 122 -16.59 11.33 4.61
CA GLU A 122 -16.94 10.10 5.32
C GLU A 122 -15.79 9.05 5.24
N ALA A 123 -15.13 8.91 4.09
CA ALA A 123 -14.01 8.01 3.95
C ALA A 123 -12.80 8.48 4.79
N ALA A 124 -12.51 9.77 4.78
CA ALA A 124 -11.48 10.37 5.62
C ALA A 124 -11.82 10.21 7.12
N ARG A 125 -13.09 10.35 7.50
CA ARG A 125 -13.57 10.12 8.88
C ARG A 125 -13.27 8.70 9.37
N ARG A 126 -13.52 7.69 8.54
CA ARG A 126 -13.20 6.28 8.88
C ARG A 126 -11.70 6.08 9.08
N LEU A 127 -10.88 6.60 8.17
CA LEU A 127 -9.43 6.45 8.33
C LEU A 127 -8.89 7.28 9.50
N THR A 128 -9.44 8.49 9.75
CA THR A 128 -9.09 9.30 10.91
C THR A 128 -9.36 8.56 12.22
N TRP A 129 -10.46 7.80 12.28
CA TRP A 129 -10.75 6.95 13.43
C TRP A 129 -9.66 5.89 13.65
N LEU A 130 -9.18 5.24 12.58
CA LEU A 130 -8.07 4.28 12.68
C LEU A 130 -6.76 4.97 13.08
N VAL A 131 -6.47 6.16 12.54
CA VAL A 131 -5.28 6.93 12.93
C VAL A 131 -5.31 7.27 14.43
N ARG A 132 -6.45 7.72 14.96
CA ARG A 132 -6.61 8.00 16.40
C ARG A 132 -6.54 6.76 17.27
N ARG A 133 -7.05 5.63 16.77
CA ARG A 133 -7.03 4.35 17.47
C ARG A 133 -5.64 3.74 17.54
N TYR A 134 -4.92 3.73 16.43
CA TYR A 134 -3.62 3.04 16.30
C TYR A 134 -2.42 3.95 16.55
N GLN A 135 -2.62 5.25 16.52
CA GLN A 135 -1.62 6.29 16.80
C GLN A 135 -0.31 6.10 16.02
N PRO A 136 -0.34 6.01 14.66
CA PRO A 136 0.86 5.80 13.87
C PRO A 136 1.76 7.03 13.89
N ASP A 137 3.06 6.80 13.98
CA ASP A 137 4.07 7.85 13.81
C ASP A 137 4.30 8.17 12.34
N VAL A 138 4.21 7.13 11.51
CA VAL A 138 4.45 7.18 10.08
C VAL A 138 3.25 6.61 9.35
N MET A 139 2.82 7.30 8.28
CA MET A 139 1.83 6.81 7.34
C MET A 139 2.42 6.71 5.93
N THR A 140 2.01 5.70 5.18
CA THR A 140 2.32 5.58 3.75
C THR A 140 1.05 5.44 2.91
N THR A 141 1.05 5.99 1.70
CA THR A 141 -0.04 5.89 0.73
C THR A 141 0.51 6.00 -0.70
N TYR A 142 -0.35 6.06 -1.70
CA TYR A 142 0.02 6.33 -3.09
C TYR A 142 0.30 7.82 -3.33
N ASN A 143 0.86 8.16 -4.49
CA ASN A 143 0.86 9.53 -5.00
C ASN A 143 -0.54 9.94 -5.51
N ASP A 144 -0.71 11.19 -5.94
CA ASP A 144 -1.98 11.75 -6.42
C ASP A 144 -2.52 11.10 -7.70
N PHE A 145 -1.65 10.46 -8.49
CA PHE A 145 -2.02 9.65 -9.66
C PHE A 145 -2.44 8.22 -9.26
N GLY A 146 -2.30 7.82 -7.98
CA GLY A 146 -2.60 6.48 -7.52
C GLY A 146 -1.64 5.41 -8.06
N GLY A 147 -0.39 5.78 -8.32
CA GLY A 147 0.62 4.90 -8.90
C GLY A 147 0.41 4.65 -10.40
N TYR A 148 -0.72 4.11 -10.82
CA TYR A 148 -1.03 3.77 -12.21
C TYR A 148 -2.44 4.19 -12.66
N GLY A 149 -3.10 5.07 -11.93
CA GLY A 149 -4.37 5.67 -12.35
C GLY A 149 -5.62 4.86 -12.00
N HIS A 150 -5.52 3.86 -11.08
CA HIS A 150 -6.71 3.17 -10.57
C HIS A 150 -7.55 4.14 -9.71
N PRO A 151 -8.89 4.22 -9.90
CA PRO A 151 -9.75 5.13 -9.14
C PRO A 151 -9.59 4.99 -7.63
N ASP A 152 -9.56 3.75 -7.13
CA ASP A 152 -9.45 3.49 -5.70
C ASP A 152 -8.08 3.88 -5.14
N HIS A 153 -6.99 3.78 -5.92
CA HIS A 153 -5.66 4.25 -5.49
C HIS A 153 -5.63 5.77 -5.36
N ILE A 154 -6.20 6.48 -6.35
CA ILE A 154 -6.36 7.95 -6.30
C ILE A 154 -7.19 8.35 -5.08
N ARG A 155 -8.29 7.62 -4.83
CA ARG A 155 -9.16 7.88 -3.68
C ARG A 155 -8.45 7.61 -2.35
N THR A 156 -7.70 6.52 -2.27
CA THR A 156 -6.88 6.16 -1.10
C THR A 156 -5.88 7.25 -0.77
N HIS A 157 -5.19 7.80 -1.77
CA HIS A 157 -4.30 8.95 -1.59
C HIS A 157 -5.03 10.12 -0.91
N HIS A 158 -6.16 10.56 -1.48
CA HIS A 158 -6.92 11.70 -0.93
C HIS A 158 -7.40 11.44 0.50
N VAL A 159 -7.91 10.24 0.78
CA VAL A 159 -8.39 9.84 2.10
C VAL A 159 -7.25 9.82 3.11
N ALA A 160 -6.08 9.30 2.74
CA ALA A 160 -4.91 9.23 3.61
C ALA A 160 -4.35 10.62 3.93
N VAL A 161 -4.27 11.52 2.95
CA VAL A 161 -3.85 12.91 3.15
C VAL A 161 -4.79 13.61 4.13
N LEU A 162 -6.10 13.53 3.91
CA LEU A 162 -7.08 14.15 4.81
C LEU A 162 -7.03 13.58 6.23
N ALA A 163 -6.86 12.26 6.37
CA ALA A 163 -6.76 11.63 7.68
C ALA A 163 -5.48 12.08 8.42
N PHE A 164 -4.35 12.16 7.72
CA PHE A 164 -3.09 12.68 8.26
C PHE A 164 -3.22 14.12 8.78
N GLU A 165 -3.89 15.00 8.01
CA GLU A 165 -4.11 16.40 8.37
C GLU A 165 -5.04 16.54 9.56
N ARG A 166 -6.14 15.76 9.59
CA ARG A 166 -7.29 15.97 10.49
C ARG A 166 -7.19 15.24 11.82
N ALA A 167 -6.45 14.12 11.90
CA ALA A 167 -6.48 13.29 13.09
C ALA A 167 -5.92 13.98 14.35
N GLY A 168 -5.01 14.94 14.17
CA GLY A 168 -4.46 15.76 15.25
C GLY A 168 -5.34 16.93 15.69
N ASP A 169 -6.37 17.31 14.93
CA ASP A 169 -7.22 18.45 15.22
C ASP A 169 -8.56 17.99 15.82
N PRO A 170 -8.90 18.41 17.05
CA PRO A 170 -10.15 18.04 17.72
C PRO A 170 -11.40 18.59 17.05
N ALA A 171 -11.28 19.60 16.18
CA ALA A 171 -12.43 20.16 15.45
C ALA A 171 -12.98 19.18 14.39
N TRP A 172 -12.15 18.24 13.90
CA TRP A 172 -12.59 17.23 12.97
C TRP A 172 -13.09 15.99 13.69
N TYR A 173 -14.33 15.58 13.37
CA TYR A 173 -14.97 14.36 13.88
C TYR A 173 -14.97 14.29 15.41
N PRO A 174 -15.52 15.33 16.11
CA PRO A 174 -15.50 15.40 17.57
C PRO A 174 -16.19 14.22 18.25
N GLU A 175 -17.16 13.58 17.60
CA GLU A 175 -17.83 12.38 18.10
C GLU A 175 -16.85 11.20 18.36
N GLN A 176 -15.74 11.14 17.63
CA GLN A 176 -14.71 10.10 17.87
C GLN A 176 -14.01 10.33 19.21
N LEU A 177 -13.91 11.55 19.67
CA LEU A 177 -13.30 11.91 20.94
C LEU A 177 -14.30 11.83 22.09
N GLU A 178 -15.49 12.40 21.90
CA GLU A 178 -16.51 12.56 22.93
C GLU A 178 -17.27 11.26 23.22
N GLU A 179 -17.65 10.51 22.16
CA GLU A 179 -18.48 9.32 22.28
C GLU A 179 -17.67 8.02 22.31
N LEU A 180 -16.55 7.97 21.54
CA LEU A 180 -15.74 6.77 21.43
C LEU A 180 -14.49 6.79 22.33
N GLY A 181 -14.25 7.88 23.04
CA GLY A 181 -13.16 8.02 24.01
C GLY A 181 -11.77 8.00 23.40
N LEU A 182 -11.63 8.26 22.09
CA LEU A 182 -10.33 8.37 21.45
C LEU A 182 -9.66 9.69 21.80
N THR A 183 -8.35 9.78 21.55
CA THR A 183 -7.58 11.03 21.66
C THR A 183 -7.12 11.48 20.29
N THR A 184 -6.91 12.79 20.11
CA THR A 184 -6.26 13.30 18.89
C THR A 184 -4.86 12.72 18.74
N TRP A 185 -4.47 12.48 17.50
CA TRP A 185 -3.14 12.02 17.19
C TRP A 185 -2.65 12.64 15.88
N ALA A 186 -1.48 13.26 15.90
CA ALA A 186 -0.87 13.86 14.71
C ALA A 186 0.32 13.00 14.26
N PRO A 187 0.19 12.15 13.23
CA PRO A 187 1.30 11.38 12.72
C PRO A 187 2.48 12.28 12.34
N SER A 188 3.70 11.85 12.56
CA SER A 188 4.90 12.66 12.32
C SER A 188 5.22 12.81 10.84
N LYS A 189 4.98 11.77 10.04
CA LYS A 189 5.34 11.73 8.62
C LYS A 189 4.29 11.04 7.76
N LEU A 190 4.12 11.57 6.54
CA LEU A 190 3.36 10.95 5.47
C LEU A 190 4.24 10.76 4.25
N TYR A 191 4.31 9.54 3.75
CA TYR A 191 5.05 9.18 2.54
C TYR A 191 4.12 8.75 1.42
N GLU A 192 4.49 9.09 0.20
CA GLU A 192 3.92 8.54 -1.02
C GLU A 192 4.85 7.47 -1.58
N GLN A 193 4.30 6.31 -1.94
CA GLN A 193 5.06 5.28 -2.64
C GLN A 193 5.53 5.82 -3.99
N ALA A 194 6.77 5.53 -4.34
CA ALA A 194 7.37 5.92 -5.61
C ALA A 194 7.80 4.69 -6.41
N LEU A 195 7.55 4.71 -7.71
CA LEU A 195 8.09 3.73 -8.64
C LEU A 195 9.30 4.36 -9.36
N PRO A 196 10.54 4.09 -8.94
CA PRO A 196 11.71 4.76 -9.51
C PRO A 196 12.00 4.28 -10.93
N ALA A 197 12.44 5.21 -11.79
CA ALA A 197 12.76 4.92 -13.19
C ALA A 197 13.82 3.82 -13.33
N SER A 198 14.79 3.77 -12.42
CA SER A 198 15.81 2.72 -12.38
C SER A 198 15.25 1.31 -12.13
N LEU A 199 14.09 1.18 -11.47
CA LEU A 199 13.44 -0.12 -11.28
C LEU A 199 12.95 -0.67 -12.63
N ARG A 200 12.32 0.19 -13.46
CA ARG A 200 11.90 -0.19 -14.81
C ARG A 200 13.10 -0.74 -15.60
N ALA A 201 14.20 0.01 -15.63
CA ALA A 201 15.40 -0.40 -16.37
C ALA A 201 15.93 -1.77 -15.93
N ARG A 202 16.03 -2.02 -14.61
CA ARG A 202 16.48 -3.33 -14.06
C ARG A 202 15.52 -4.46 -14.43
N MET A 203 14.22 -4.22 -14.38
CA MET A 203 13.21 -5.22 -14.76
C MET A 203 13.28 -5.54 -16.25
N GLU A 204 13.41 -4.55 -17.10
CA GLU A 204 13.53 -4.72 -18.55
C GLU A 204 14.79 -5.50 -18.93
N GLU A 205 15.92 -5.23 -18.30
CA GLU A 205 17.17 -5.98 -18.47
C GLU A 205 16.99 -7.46 -18.12
N ARG A 206 16.38 -7.74 -16.95
CA ARG A 206 16.13 -9.13 -16.49
C ARG A 206 15.19 -9.90 -17.39
N LEU A 207 14.06 -9.29 -17.78
CA LEU A 207 13.08 -9.93 -18.65
C LEU A 207 13.65 -10.17 -20.06
N THR A 208 14.44 -9.23 -20.59
CA THR A 208 15.13 -9.38 -21.88
C THR A 208 16.10 -10.56 -21.81
N ALA A 209 16.87 -10.72 -20.74
CA ALA A 209 17.78 -11.84 -20.54
C ALA A 209 17.04 -13.20 -20.49
N LEU A 210 15.77 -13.21 -20.08
CA LEU A 210 14.88 -14.38 -20.09
C LEU A 210 14.14 -14.58 -21.42
N GLY A 211 14.39 -13.73 -22.43
CA GLY A 211 13.65 -13.73 -23.70
C GLY A 211 12.18 -13.35 -23.55
N ARG A 212 11.85 -12.55 -22.53
CA ARG A 212 10.49 -12.07 -22.22
C ARG A 212 10.38 -10.56 -22.42
N LYS A 213 9.19 -10.10 -22.80
CA LYS A 213 8.89 -8.68 -22.86
C LYS A 213 8.63 -8.12 -21.48
N SER A 214 9.01 -6.88 -21.31
CA SER A 214 8.67 -6.09 -20.14
C SER A 214 7.17 -5.81 -20.09
N PHE A 215 6.64 -5.60 -18.89
CA PHE A 215 5.28 -5.10 -18.66
C PHE A 215 5.01 -3.76 -19.39
N TRP A 216 6.05 -2.94 -19.53
CA TRP A 216 5.96 -1.63 -20.19
C TRP A 216 6.23 -1.69 -21.69
N ALA A 217 6.61 -2.83 -22.24
CA ALA A 217 6.89 -2.95 -23.67
C ALA A 217 5.58 -2.93 -24.46
N PRO A 218 5.47 -2.09 -25.49
CA PRO A 218 4.31 -2.09 -26.36
C PRO A 218 4.18 -3.42 -27.11
N PRO A 219 2.98 -3.77 -27.61
CA PRO A 219 2.79 -4.90 -28.53
C PRO A 219 3.73 -4.82 -29.72
N ASP A 220 4.06 -5.98 -30.34
CA ASP A 220 4.96 -6.01 -31.52
C ASP A 220 4.40 -5.27 -32.74
N ASP A 221 3.08 -5.17 -32.83
CA ASP A 221 2.33 -4.53 -33.89
C ASP A 221 1.77 -3.14 -33.48
N ALA A 222 2.27 -2.57 -32.37
CA ALA A 222 1.82 -1.28 -31.87
C ALA A 222 2.08 -0.16 -32.89
N THR A 223 1.09 0.70 -33.10
CA THR A 223 1.25 1.91 -33.91
C THR A 223 2.14 2.94 -33.21
N PRO A 224 2.72 3.92 -33.94
CA PRO A 224 3.47 5.01 -33.30
C PRO A 224 2.67 5.77 -32.25
N GLU A 225 1.36 5.95 -32.45
CA GLU A 225 0.48 6.61 -31.49
C GLU A 225 0.34 5.76 -30.21
N GLN A 226 0.15 4.46 -30.31
CA GLN A 226 0.08 3.56 -29.15
C GLN A 226 1.39 3.52 -28.37
N ILE A 227 2.54 3.58 -29.07
CA ILE A 227 3.85 3.67 -28.41
C ILE A 227 3.96 4.99 -27.63
N MET A 228 3.57 6.12 -28.25
CA MET A 228 3.58 7.42 -27.56
C MET A 228 2.64 7.46 -26.35
N GLU A 229 1.47 6.87 -26.44
CA GLU A 229 0.52 6.77 -25.33
C GLU A 229 1.09 5.92 -24.18
N ALA A 230 1.69 4.78 -24.51
CA ALA A 230 2.33 3.91 -23.51
C ALA A 230 3.49 4.61 -22.78
N GLU A 231 4.34 5.34 -23.52
CA GLU A 231 5.43 6.11 -22.91
C GLU A 231 4.92 7.29 -22.09
N ALA A 232 3.88 7.99 -22.54
CA ALA A 232 3.24 9.06 -21.76
C ALA A 232 2.58 8.52 -20.49
N PHE A 233 2.01 7.33 -20.52
CA PHE A 233 1.48 6.65 -19.34
C PHE A 233 2.61 6.25 -18.39
N ALA A 234 3.66 5.61 -18.90
CA ALA A 234 4.83 5.25 -18.10
C ALA A 234 5.48 6.47 -17.42
N ALA A 235 5.55 7.60 -18.12
CA ALA A 235 6.08 8.86 -17.57
C ALA A 235 5.24 9.41 -16.39
N LYS A 236 3.95 9.07 -16.29
CA LYS A 236 3.13 9.43 -15.13
C LYS A 236 3.33 8.48 -13.94
N MET A 237 3.70 7.24 -14.22
CA MET A 237 3.92 6.22 -13.18
C MET A 237 5.31 6.34 -12.55
N LEU A 238 6.32 6.63 -13.38
CA LEU A 238 7.72 6.57 -13.00
C LEU A 238 8.19 7.89 -12.40
N ILE A 239 8.94 7.80 -11.32
CA ILE A 239 9.57 8.94 -10.67
C ILE A 239 11.08 8.90 -11.00
N PRO A 240 11.67 9.99 -11.49
CA PRO A 240 13.13 10.11 -11.62
C PRO A 240 13.81 9.84 -10.27
N ASP A 241 14.86 9.03 -10.27
CA ASP A 241 15.53 8.58 -9.05
C ASP A 241 16.02 9.75 -8.17
N GLU A 242 16.40 10.87 -8.77
CA GLU A 242 16.83 12.10 -8.07
C GLU A 242 15.69 12.82 -7.33
N GLN A 243 14.45 12.52 -7.63
CA GLN A 243 13.26 13.05 -6.92
C GLN A 243 12.85 12.18 -5.74
N VAL A 244 13.37 10.95 -5.64
CA VAL A 244 13.09 10.07 -4.52
C VAL A 244 13.76 10.60 -3.27
N THR A 245 12.96 10.90 -2.25
CA THR A 245 13.45 11.49 -0.99
C THR A 245 13.85 10.44 0.04
N THR A 246 13.38 9.21 -0.13
CA THR A 246 13.57 8.14 0.87
C THR A 246 13.76 6.80 0.19
N TRP A 247 14.87 6.14 0.50
CA TRP A 247 15.22 4.81 -0.02
C TRP A 247 15.35 3.82 1.14
N ILE A 248 14.42 2.90 1.24
CA ILE A 248 14.44 1.87 2.28
C ILE A 248 15.14 0.63 1.74
N ASP A 249 16.30 0.34 2.29
CA ASP A 249 16.99 -0.92 2.00
C ASP A 249 16.23 -2.09 2.63
N VAL A 250 15.69 -2.95 1.78
CA VAL A 250 14.93 -4.14 2.15
C VAL A 250 15.64 -5.43 1.71
N ALA A 251 16.93 -5.34 1.39
CA ALA A 251 17.71 -6.51 1.00
C ALA A 251 17.73 -7.59 2.10
N GLY A 252 17.95 -8.84 1.70
CA GLY A 252 18.03 -9.97 2.63
C GLY A 252 16.68 -10.56 3.04
N ALA A 253 16.37 -10.61 4.33
CA ALA A 253 15.15 -11.22 4.85
C ALA A 253 13.88 -10.46 4.42
N PRO A 254 13.81 -9.11 4.45
CA PRO A 254 12.61 -8.38 4.07
C PRO A 254 12.19 -8.59 2.61
N VAL A 255 13.12 -8.52 1.64
CA VAL A 255 12.77 -8.77 0.23
C VAL A 255 12.36 -10.22 -0.02
N LYS A 256 12.93 -11.16 0.74
CA LYS A 256 12.51 -12.57 0.68
C LYS A 256 11.10 -12.74 1.23
N ALA A 257 10.78 -12.12 2.37
CA ALA A 257 9.44 -12.16 2.94
C ALA A 257 8.42 -11.53 1.98
N LYS A 258 8.73 -10.37 1.40
CA LYS A 258 7.93 -9.70 0.37
C LYS A 258 7.65 -10.65 -0.81
N TRP A 259 8.70 -11.29 -1.35
CA TRP A 259 8.56 -12.26 -2.45
C TRP A 259 7.74 -13.48 -2.07
N GLN A 260 7.82 -13.95 -0.83
CA GLN A 260 6.99 -15.06 -0.35
C GLN A 260 5.53 -14.62 -0.15
N ALA A 261 5.30 -13.42 0.38
CA ALA A 261 3.95 -12.89 0.61
C ALA A 261 3.18 -12.68 -0.69
N ILE A 262 3.84 -12.26 -1.79
CA ILE A 262 3.14 -12.06 -3.06
C ILE A 262 2.57 -13.36 -3.63
N HIS A 263 3.13 -14.52 -3.31
CA HIS A 263 2.61 -15.82 -3.72
C HIS A 263 1.30 -16.19 -3.01
N GLU A 264 0.97 -15.53 -1.90
CA GLU A 264 -0.29 -15.76 -1.19
C GLU A 264 -1.49 -15.12 -1.92
N HIS A 265 -1.25 -14.13 -2.78
CA HIS A 265 -2.27 -13.47 -3.60
C HIS A 265 -2.57 -14.25 -4.88
N VAL A 266 -2.94 -15.51 -4.72
CA VAL A 266 -3.05 -16.51 -5.80
C VAL A 266 -4.03 -16.07 -6.89
N THR A 267 -5.14 -15.43 -6.52
CA THR A 267 -6.15 -15.01 -7.52
C THR A 267 -5.66 -13.85 -8.38
N GLN A 268 -4.70 -13.04 -7.91
CA GLN A 268 -4.26 -11.80 -8.53
C GLN A 268 -2.89 -11.89 -9.19
N ILE A 269 -2.04 -12.80 -8.75
CA ILE A 269 -0.65 -12.89 -9.18
C ILE A 269 -0.44 -14.20 -9.97
N SER A 270 -0.37 -14.07 -11.29
CA SER A 270 -0.05 -15.20 -12.15
C SER A 270 1.40 -15.63 -11.96
N PRO A 271 1.69 -16.95 -11.83
CA PRO A 271 3.05 -17.46 -11.86
C PRO A 271 3.84 -17.08 -13.13
N ASP A 272 3.13 -16.81 -14.22
CA ASP A 272 3.70 -16.39 -15.51
C ASP A 272 3.83 -14.87 -15.65
N SER A 273 3.44 -14.09 -14.62
CA SER A 273 3.59 -12.64 -14.64
C SER A 273 5.06 -12.23 -14.68
N PRO A 274 5.40 -11.09 -15.31
CA PRO A 274 6.78 -10.60 -15.35
C PRO A 274 7.41 -10.47 -13.96
N PHE A 275 6.65 -10.14 -12.95
CA PHE A 275 7.10 -10.08 -11.56
C PHE A 275 7.57 -11.43 -11.04
N MET A 276 6.87 -12.51 -11.40
CA MET A 276 7.18 -13.86 -10.91
C MET A 276 8.28 -14.54 -11.74
N LEU A 277 8.31 -14.27 -13.04
CA LEU A 277 9.26 -14.89 -13.96
C LEU A 277 10.72 -14.56 -13.66
N ILE A 278 11.03 -13.38 -13.11
CA ILE A 278 12.39 -13.01 -12.70
C ILE A 278 12.90 -13.78 -11.49
N GLY A 279 12.01 -14.48 -10.77
CA GLY A 279 12.34 -15.29 -9.60
C GLY A 279 12.89 -14.47 -8.41
N LEU A 280 13.19 -15.15 -7.31
CA LEU A 280 13.69 -14.49 -6.10
C LEU A 280 15.00 -13.72 -6.33
N ASP A 281 15.89 -14.20 -7.16
CA ASP A 281 17.16 -13.50 -7.43
C ASP A 281 16.91 -12.20 -8.20
N GLY A 282 15.98 -12.21 -9.17
CA GLY A 282 15.54 -10.99 -9.83
C GLY A 282 14.88 -10.00 -8.87
N TRP A 283 14.12 -10.49 -7.89
CA TRP A 283 13.55 -9.65 -6.84
C TRP A 283 14.63 -9.04 -5.94
N ARG A 284 15.63 -9.80 -5.53
CA ARG A 284 16.78 -9.29 -4.75
C ARG A 284 17.54 -8.18 -5.48
N ASP A 285 17.66 -8.28 -6.80
CA ASP A 285 18.36 -7.28 -7.60
C ASP A 285 17.48 -6.05 -7.91
N SER A 286 16.20 -6.27 -8.20
CA SER A 286 15.30 -5.20 -8.65
C SER A 286 14.60 -4.48 -7.49
N TRP A 287 14.18 -5.22 -6.46
CA TRP A 287 13.44 -4.71 -5.30
C TRP A 287 14.24 -4.74 -3.98
N ALA A 288 15.57 -4.70 -4.03
CA ALA A 288 16.40 -4.55 -2.83
C ALA A 288 16.15 -3.23 -2.10
N LYS A 289 15.52 -2.27 -2.77
CA LYS A 289 15.12 -0.99 -2.18
C LYS A 289 13.69 -0.66 -2.55
N GLU A 290 12.95 -0.15 -1.59
CA GLU A 290 11.65 0.49 -1.79
C GLU A 290 11.85 2.01 -1.73
N ALA A 291 11.15 2.72 -2.62
CA ALA A 291 11.31 4.15 -2.82
C ALA A 291 10.05 4.90 -2.36
N TYR A 292 10.27 6.06 -1.75
CA TYR A 292 9.18 6.91 -1.27
C TYR A 292 9.51 8.39 -1.50
N ILE A 293 8.46 9.20 -1.62
CA ILE A 293 8.52 10.65 -1.53
C ILE A 293 8.00 11.06 -0.16
N LEU A 294 8.80 11.76 0.62
CA LEU A 294 8.34 12.41 1.85
C LEU A 294 7.41 13.56 1.47
N ARG A 295 6.10 13.32 1.61
CA ARG A 295 5.08 14.32 1.29
C ARG A 295 4.96 15.37 2.37
N GLU A 296 4.84 14.92 3.62
CA GLU A 296 4.66 15.79 4.78
C GLU A 296 5.53 15.30 5.94
N SER A 297 6.14 16.24 6.66
CA SER A 297 6.90 15.93 7.88
C SER A 297 6.70 17.01 8.94
N ARG A 298 6.44 16.57 10.16
CA ARG A 298 6.39 17.40 11.37
C ARG A 298 7.70 17.32 12.17
N VAL A 299 8.66 16.53 11.69
CA VAL A 299 9.99 16.37 12.30
C VAL A 299 11.07 16.68 11.28
N VAL A 300 12.26 17.02 11.75
CA VAL A 300 13.41 17.32 10.89
C VAL A 300 14.21 16.06 10.64
N SER A 301 14.51 15.78 9.38
CA SER A 301 15.40 14.69 8.96
C SER A 301 16.22 15.11 7.74
N ALA A 302 17.36 14.47 7.52
CA ALA A 302 18.19 14.72 6.34
C ALA A 302 17.68 13.94 5.14
N ILE A 303 17.58 14.59 3.98
CA ILE A 303 17.19 13.99 2.71
C ILE A 303 18.46 13.69 1.87
N PRO A 304 18.58 12.53 1.20
CA PRO A 304 17.63 11.42 1.21
C PRO A 304 17.67 10.62 2.51
N GLU A 305 16.48 10.13 2.92
CA GLU A 305 16.36 9.27 4.11
C GLU A 305 16.63 7.80 3.77
N ALA A 306 17.09 7.03 4.77
CA ALA A 306 17.28 5.59 4.68
C ALA A 306 16.35 4.81 5.64
N ASP A 307 15.50 5.52 6.36
CA ASP A 307 14.57 4.98 7.35
C ASP A 307 13.28 5.81 7.35
N LEU A 308 12.12 5.15 7.33
CA LEU A 308 10.82 5.83 7.43
C LEU A 308 10.64 6.56 8.77
N PHE A 309 11.30 6.08 9.82
CA PHE A 309 11.26 6.66 11.17
C PHE A 309 12.35 7.70 11.44
N ALA A 310 13.11 8.10 10.42
CA ALA A 310 14.17 9.10 10.59
C ALA A 310 13.66 10.38 11.26
N GLY A 311 14.33 10.83 12.34
CA GLY A 311 13.93 12.00 13.12
C GLY A 311 12.78 11.77 14.11
N ILE A 312 12.24 10.57 14.20
CA ILE A 312 11.26 10.16 15.21
C ILE A 312 12.04 9.42 16.30
N VAL A 313 11.98 9.89 17.53
CA VAL A 313 12.77 9.38 18.68
C VAL A 313 11.89 8.50 19.56
#